data_3f774eaa208abf87f98afb3ef352af0e
#
_entry.id   3f774eaa208abf87f98afb3ef352af0e
#
_cell.length_a   1.000
_cell.length_b   1.000
_cell.length_c   1.000
_cell.angle_alpha   90.00
_cell.angle_beta   90.00
_cell.angle_gamma   90.00
#
_symmetry.space_group_name_H-M   'P 1'
#
loop_
_entity.id
_entity.type
_entity.pdbx_description
1 polymer ?
#
loop_
_entity_poly.entity_id
_entity_poly.type
_entity_poly.pdbx_seq_one_letter_code
_entity_poly.pdbx_strand_id
1 'polypeptide(L)'
;MRLRRISFVLAVVSIFAFASFASADILAPGATGAPDVLAPGGTLLASLSGLWTNTTSTMSGTYLTAVYSDPANTFGAGDLDFVYQVTNNANSVDSVGRTTAINFTGFMTDVGFTPLGSSLGAGFVNGTVIPISVDRSGSGDSIGFSFTPPISAAINPGQTSTVLVIETNATNFTSGFYNLIDGGVTTVAAFEPAAARVPEGSALSMLGISGIAVLGAMKRKFVS
;
A
#
# COMPACT_ATOMS: atom_id res chain seq x y z
N MET A 1 7.04 -39.50 -66.56
CA MET A 1 6.91 -39.58 -65.10
C MET A 1 7.26 -38.20 -64.55
N ARG A 2 6.24 -37.41 -64.17
CA ARG A 2 6.44 -36.01 -63.68
C ARG A 2 6.28 -35.97 -62.14
N LEU A 3 7.35 -35.71 -61.43
CA LEU A 3 7.34 -35.49 -60.01
C LEU A 3 6.69 -34.12 -59.70
N ARG A 4 5.56 -34.14 -58.99
CA ARG A 4 4.94 -32.92 -58.41
C ARG A 4 5.71 -32.59 -57.13
N ARG A 5 6.33 -31.40 -57.11
CA ARG A 5 6.86 -30.81 -55.88
C ARG A 5 5.72 -30.21 -55.06
N ILE A 6 5.45 -30.77 -53.90
CA ILE A 6 4.50 -30.24 -52.91
C ILE A 6 5.28 -29.23 -52.06
N SER A 7 4.99 -27.96 -52.24
CA SER A 7 5.51 -26.90 -51.37
C SER A 7 4.68 -26.85 -50.07
N PHE A 8 5.28 -27.23 -48.96
CA PHE A 8 4.74 -27.01 -47.63
C PHE A 8 4.90 -25.54 -47.25
N VAL A 9 3.82 -24.78 -47.22
CA VAL A 9 3.78 -23.44 -46.63
C VAL A 9 3.56 -23.61 -45.15
N LEU A 10 4.60 -23.40 -44.35
CA LEU A 10 4.55 -23.39 -42.90
C LEU A 10 3.97 -22.04 -42.44
N ALA A 11 2.69 -21.99 -42.11
CA ALA A 11 2.05 -20.81 -41.51
C ALA A 11 2.46 -20.73 -40.04
N VAL A 12 3.39 -19.86 -39.71
CA VAL A 12 3.72 -19.49 -38.31
C VAL A 12 2.62 -18.55 -37.84
N VAL A 13 1.67 -19.07 -37.07
CA VAL A 13 0.70 -18.28 -36.32
C VAL A 13 1.40 -17.73 -35.11
N SER A 14 1.81 -16.48 -35.16
CA SER A 14 2.31 -15.72 -33.99
C SER A 14 1.14 -15.40 -33.10
N ILE A 15 0.98 -16.16 -32.01
CA ILE A 15 0.05 -15.82 -30.91
C ILE A 15 0.66 -14.67 -30.14
N PHE A 16 0.24 -13.44 -30.45
CA PHE A 16 0.47 -12.30 -29.59
C PHE A 16 -0.40 -12.49 -28.33
N ALA A 17 0.22 -12.98 -27.25
CA ALA A 17 -0.37 -12.88 -25.93
C ALA A 17 -0.43 -11.38 -25.56
N PHE A 18 -1.60 -10.77 -25.68
CA PHE A 18 -1.87 -9.46 -25.08
C PHE A 18 -1.84 -9.67 -23.56
N ALA A 19 -0.71 -9.39 -22.94
CA ALA A 19 -0.67 -9.18 -21.50
C ALA A 19 -1.57 -7.96 -21.23
N SER A 20 -2.74 -8.20 -20.66
CA SER A 20 -3.55 -7.14 -20.08
C SER A 20 -2.74 -6.55 -18.96
N PHE A 21 -2.15 -5.39 -19.15
CA PHE A 21 -1.63 -4.60 -18.04
C PHE A 21 -2.86 -4.23 -17.22
N ALA A 22 -2.95 -4.74 -15.98
CA ALA A 22 -3.88 -4.21 -15.02
C ALA A 22 -3.56 -2.70 -14.89
N SER A 23 -4.51 -1.86 -15.29
CA SER A 23 -4.39 -0.42 -15.07
C SER A 23 -4.65 -0.23 -13.58
N ALA A 24 -3.71 0.43 -12.88
CA ALA A 24 -3.97 0.87 -11.52
C ALA A 24 -5.26 1.68 -11.50
N ASP A 25 -6.19 1.30 -10.65
CA ASP A 25 -7.31 2.17 -10.31
C ASP A 25 -6.90 3.09 -9.16
N ILE A 26 -6.24 4.20 -9.57
CA ILE A 26 -5.66 5.15 -8.60
C ILE A 26 -6.78 5.75 -7.76
N LEU A 27 -6.76 5.50 -6.45
CA LEU A 27 -7.66 6.16 -5.51
C LEU A 27 -7.17 7.60 -5.26
N ALA A 28 -7.69 8.53 -6.04
CA ALA A 28 -7.33 9.95 -5.94
C ALA A 28 -7.80 10.57 -4.61
N PRO A 29 -7.13 11.63 -4.11
CA PRO A 29 -7.63 12.40 -2.97
C PRO A 29 -9.08 12.85 -3.16
N GLY A 30 -9.93 12.58 -2.15
CA GLY A 30 -11.36 12.85 -2.15
C GLY A 30 -12.21 11.79 -2.87
N ALA A 31 -11.60 10.76 -3.47
CA ALA A 31 -12.33 9.69 -4.14
C ALA A 31 -12.88 8.63 -3.17
N THR A 32 -13.93 7.96 -3.63
CA THR A 32 -14.50 6.74 -3.02
C THR A 32 -14.74 5.75 -4.15
N GLY A 33 -14.41 4.49 -3.95
CA GLY A 33 -14.54 3.42 -4.95
C GLY A 33 -14.85 2.05 -4.35
N ALA A 34 -15.00 1.07 -5.22
CA ALA A 34 -14.96 -0.32 -4.84
C ALA A 34 -13.50 -0.71 -4.53
N PRO A 35 -13.26 -1.63 -3.59
CA PRO A 35 -11.92 -2.13 -3.34
C PRO A 35 -11.47 -3.06 -4.47
N ASP A 36 -10.23 -2.92 -4.92
CA ASP A 36 -9.64 -3.80 -5.92
C ASP A 36 -9.17 -5.13 -5.31
N VAL A 37 -9.06 -6.16 -6.14
CA VAL A 37 -8.38 -7.40 -5.74
C VAL A 37 -6.92 -7.26 -6.11
N LEU A 38 -6.08 -7.04 -5.11
CA LEU A 38 -4.65 -6.83 -5.27
C LEU A 38 -3.85 -8.09 -4.87
N ALA A 39 -2.65 -8.19 -5.37
CA ALA A 39 -1.76 -9.32 -5.11
C ALA A 39 -0.41 -8.83 -4.53
N PRO A 40 -0.43 -8.23 -3.32
CA PRO A 40 0.80 -7.74 -2.70
C PRO A 40 1.79 -8.88 -2.50
N GLY A 41 3.08 -8.58 -2.56
CA GLY A 41 4.08 -9.63 -2.46
C GLY A 41 5.51 -9.12 -2.35
N GLY A 42 6.45 -9.94 -2.83
CA GLY A 42 7.86 -9.59 -2.85
C GLY A 42 8.57 -9.77 -1.52
N THR A 43 9.40 -8.82 -1.13
CA THR A 43 10.24 -8.91 0.06
C THR A 43 9.59 -8.25 1.26
N LEU A 44 9.35 -9.02 2.32
CA LEU A 44 8.91 -8.47 3.61
C LEU A 44 10.00 -7.58 4.21
N LEU A 45 9.70 -6.31 4.43
CA LEU A 45 10.62 -5.34 5.02
C LEU A 45 10.41 -5.17 6.52
N ALA A 46 9.14 -5.16 6.96
CA ALA A 46 8.76 -5.02 8.36
C ALA A 46 7.40 -5.64 8.62
N SER A 47 7.17 -6.11 9.85
CA SER A 47 5.86 -6.52 10.32
C SER A 47 5.67 -6.17 11.79
N LEU A 48 4.41 -5.92 12.17
CA LEU A 48 4.02 -5.62 13.54
C LEU A 48 2.65 -6.24 13.81
N SER A 49 2.49 -6.85 14.96
CA SER A 49 1.21 -7.39 15.43
C SER A 49 0.98 -7.01 16.88
N GLY A 50 -0.28 -6.98 17.28
CA GLY A 50 -0.63 -6.66 18.64
C GLY A 50 -2.08 -6.96 18.98
N LEU A 51 -2.40 -6.73 20.26
CA LEU A 51 -3.77 -6.74 20.76
C LEU A 51 -4.33 -5.32 20.66
N TRP A 52 -5.64 -5.22 20.52
CA TRP A 52 -6.37 -3.97 20.61
C TRP A 52 -7.64 -4.15 21.44
N THR A 53 -8.04 -3.07 22.09
CA THR A 53 -9.29 -2.99 22.84
C THR A 53 -9.81 -1.57 22.71
N ASN A 54 -11.10 -1.38 22.45
CA ASN A 54 -11.69 -0.05 22.41
C ASN A 54 -11.85 0.53 23.84
N THR A 55 -12.05 1.83 23.91
CA THR A 55 -12.11 2.55 25.19
C THR A 55 -13.28 2.12 26.10
N THR A 56 -14.35 1.59 25.52
CA THR A 56 -15.52 1.08 26.24
C THR A 56 -15.40 -0.39 26.61
N SER A 57 -14.34 -1.08 26.17
CA SER A 57 -14.11 -2.52 26.35
C SER A 57 -15.23 -3.41 25.78
N THR A 58 -15.98 -2.90 24.81
CA THR A 58 -17.03 -3.68 24.11
C THR A 58 -16.47 -4.47 22.93
N MET A 59 -15.27 -4.09 22.44
CA MET A 59 -14.54 -4.78 21.40
C MET A 59 -13.09 -5.01 21.80
N SER A 60 -12.56 -6.14 21.38
CA SER A 60 -11.14 -6.47 21.49
C SER A 60 -10.74 -7.40 20.35
N GLY A 61 -9.46 -7.48 20.08
CA GLY A 61 -8.99 -8.35 19.02
C GLY A 61 -7.49 -8.33 18.83
N THR A 62 -7.07 -8.80 17.65
CA THR A 62 -5.70 -8.75 17.18
C THR A 62 -5.62 -7.97 15.88
N TYR A 63 -4.48 -7.37 15.64
CA TYR A 63 -4.17 -6.76 14.36
C TYR A 63 -2.78 -7.19 13.91
N LEU A 64 -2.58 -7.16 12.60
CA LEU A 64 -1.31 -7.40 11.93
C LEU A 64 -1.14 -6.35 10.83
N THR A 65 0.04 -5.80 10.73
CA THR A 65 0.44 -4.90 9.66
C THR A 65 1.84 -5.24 9.17
N ALA A 66 2.08 -5.06 7.88
CA ALA A 66 3.40 -5.26 7.30
C ALA A 66 3.65 -4.33 6.11
N VAL A 67 4.92 -4.23 5.72
CA VAL A 67 5.37 -3.52 4.53
C VAL A 67 6.17 -4.48 3.67
N TYR A 68 5.85 -4.53 2.40
CA TYR A 68 6.56 -5.30 1.38
C TYR A 68 7.17 -4.36 0.34
N SER A 69 8.34 -4.73 -0.18
CA SER A 69 8.86 -4.18 -1.43
C SER A 69 8.44 -5.13 -2.54
N ASP A 70 7.48 -4.70 -3.35
CA ASP A 70 6.86 -5.55 -4.35
C ASP A 70 7.44 -5.31 -5.75
N PRO A 71 8.04 -6.33 -6.39
CA PRO A 71 8.52 -6.21 -7.77
C PRO A 71 7.38 -6.09 -8.79
N ALA A 72 6.14 -6.42 -8.40
CA ALA A 72 4.94 -6.33 -9.23
C ALA A 72 4.04 -5.12 -8.89
N ASN A 73 4.48 -4.25 -7.95
CA ASN A 73 3.71 -3.06 -7.57
C ASN A 73 3.34 -2.22 -8.79
N THR A 74 2.11 -1.78 -8.83
CA THR A 74 1.50 -1.05 -9.95
C THR A 74 2.21 0.26 -10.30
N PHE A 75 2.82 0.94 -9.32
CA PHE A 75 3.50 2.23 -9.54
C PHE A 75 4.96 2.08 -9.94
N GLY A 76 5.62 1.03 -9.48
CA GLY A 76 7.01 0.76 -9.83
C GLY A 76 7.56 -0.49 -9.16
N ALA A 77 8.44 -1.19 -9.85
CA ALA A 77 9.06 -2.40 -9.30
C ALA A 77 9.88 -2.09 -8.04
N GLY A 78 9.46 -2.64 -6.91
CA GLY A 78 10.10 -2.45 -5.61
C GLY A 78 9.52 -1.30 -4.79
N ASP A 79 8.51 -0.59 -5.30
CA ASP A 79 7.69 0.32 -4.52
C ASP A 79 6.92 -0.46 -3.43
N LEU A 80 6.38 0.26 -2.45
CA LEU A 80 5.92 -0.35 -1.20
C LEU A 80 4.43 -0.62 -1.16
N ASP A 81 4.09 -1.84 -0.70
CA ASP A 81 2.76 -2.24 -0.29
C ASP A 81 2.65 -2.17 1.23
N PHE A 82 1.63 -1.48 1.71
CA PHE A 82 1.23 -1.44 3.12
C PHE A 82 0.02 -2.35 3.29
N VAL A 83 0.15 -3.35 4.17
CA VAL A 83 -0.90 -4.35 4.35
C VAL A 83 -1.34 -4.43 5.80
N TYR A 84 -2.65 -4.67 6.00
CA TYR A 84 -3.28 -4.68 7.31
C TYR A 84 -4.29 -5.83 7.40
N GLN A 85 -4.40 -6.44 8.57
CA GLN A 85 -5.44 -7.42 8.88
C GLN A 85 -5.95 -7.23 10.28
N VAL A 86 -7.25 -7.33 10.47
CA VAL A 86 -7.92 -7.16 11.75
C VAL A 86 -8.77 -8.38 12.07
N THR A 87 -8.61 -8.90 13.29
CA THR A 87 -9.48 -9.93 13.86
C THR A 87 -10.25 -9.33 15.02
N ASN A 88 -11.56 -9.48 15.01
CA ASN A 88 -12.43 -9.16 16.12
C ASN A 88 -12.65 -10.44 16.97
N ASN A 89 -12.34 -10.40 18.25
CA ASN A 89 -12.47 -11.56 19.13
C ASN A 89 -13.93 -12.03 19.26
N ALA A 90 -14.12 -13.33 19.44
CA ALA A 90 -15.46 -13.93 19.54
C ALA A 90 -16.26 -13.45 20.77
N ASN A 91 -15.60 -12.94 21.79
CA ASN A 91 -16.23 -12.38 22.99
C ASN A 91 -16.51 -10.87 22.92
N SER A 92 -16.19 -10.22 21.81
CA SER A 92 -16.61 -8.83 21.56
C SER A 92 -18.13 -8.73 21.47
N VAL A 93 -18.67 -7.59 21.88
CA VAL A 93 -20.12 -7.30 21.81
C VAL A 93 -20.45 -6.57 20.50
N ASP A 94 -19.51 -5.76 20.01
CA ASP A 94 -19.68 -4.92 18.83
C ASP A 94 -18.78 -5.38 17.68
N SER A 95 -19.06 -4.86 16.48
CA SER A 95 -18.36 -5.18 15.22
C SER A 95 -17.48 -4.02 14.78
N VAL A 96 -16.37 -4.29 14.08
CA VAL A 96 -15.58 -3.22 13.46
C VAL A 96 -16.21 -2.86 12.11
N GLY A 97 -16.74 -1.66 12.01
CA GLY A 97 -17.43 -1.15 10.81
C GLY A 97 -16.51 -0.50 9.79
N ARG A 98 -15.37 0.04 10.25
CA ARG A 98 -14.40 0.74 9.37
C ARG A 98 -12.99 0.68 9.95
N THR A 99 -12.01 0.77 9.07
CA THR A 99 -10.61 0.97 9.45
C THR A 99 -9.98 2.07 8.60
N THR A 100 -8.94 2.75 9.12
CA THR A 100 -8.22 3.80 8.37
C THR A 100 -6.72 3.74 8.60
N ALA A 101 -5.97 3.84 7.50
CA ALA A 101 -4.55 4.14 7.50
C ALA A 101 -4.35 5.65 7.30
N ILE A 102 -3.27 6.22 7.81
CA ILE A 102 -3.01 7.67 7.79
C ILE A 102 -1.62 7.99 7.25
N ASN A 103 -1.38 9.28 6.94
CA ASN A 103 -0.12 9.84 6.45
C ASN A 103 0.27 9.43 5.02
N PHE A 104 -0.73 9.26 4.14
CA PHE A 104 -0.52 8.97 2.71
C PHE A 104 -0.49 10.22 1.82
N THR A 105 -0.45 11.43 2.41
CA THR A 105 -0.41 12.68 1.63
C THR A 105 0.80 12.72 0.70
N GLY A 106 0.56 13.02 -0.58
CA GLY A 106 1.61 13.16 -1.59
C GLY A 106 2.01 11.87 -2.31
N PHE A 107 1.52 10.72 -1.86
CA PHE A 107 1.76 9.45 -2.54
C PHE A 107 0.59 9.08 -3.47
N MET A 108 0.87 8.43 -4.58
CA MET A 108 -0.13 7.72 -5.37
C MET A 108 -0.53 6.45 -4.62
N THR A 109 -1.80 6.05 -4.72
CA THR A 109 -2.30 4.86 -4.03
C THR A 109 -3.27 4.11 -4.89
N ASP A 110 -3.14 2.78 -4.90
CA ASP A 110 -4.14 1.81 -5.33
C ASP A 110 -4.58 1.04 -4.09
N VAL A 111 -5.89 0.86 -3.89
CA VAL A 111 -6.45 0.43 -2.61
C VAL A 111 -7.42 -0.72 -2.80
N GLY A 112 -7.14 -1.81 -2.11
CA GLY A 112 -7.94 -3.01 -2.25
C GLY A 112 -7.69 -4.03 -1.15
N PHE A 113 -7.82 -5.30 -1.51
CA PHE A 113 -7.63 -6.41 -0.58
C PHE A 113 -7.10 -7.65 -1.31
N THR A 114 -6.51 -8.58 -0.54
CA THR A 114 -6.26 -9.94 -1.01
C THR A 114 -6.93 -10.98 -0.10
N PRO A 115 -7.62 -11.98 -0.66
CA PRO A 115 -8.15 -13.09 0.12
C PRO A 115 -7.07 -14.12 0.51
N LEU A 116 -5.88 -14.03 -0.08
CA LEU A 116 -4.79 -15.00 0.04
C LEU A 116 -3.75 -14.58 1.10
N GLY A 117 -4.22 -14.14 2.29
CA GLY A 117 -3.34 -13.65 3.35
C GLY A 117 -2.24 -14.63 3.75
N SER A 118 -2.54 -15.93 3.82
CA SER A 118 -1.55 -16.96 4.20
C SER A 118 -0.34 -17.05 3.26
N SER A 119 -0.47 -16.57 2.01
CA SER A 119 0.64 -16.55 1.04
C SER A 119 1.66 -15.46 1.33
N LEU A 120 1.29 -14.43 2.09
CA LEU A 120 2.17 -13.30 2.44
C LEU A 120 3.16 -13.65 3.56
N GLY A 121 2.91 -14.70 4.33
CA GLY A 121 3.69 -14.99 5.54
C GLY A 121 3.39 -13.96 6.65
N ALA A 122 4.40 -13.66 7.49
CA ALA A 122 4.31 -12.70 8.61
C ALA A 122 3.15 -12.96 9.62
N GLY A 123 2.43 -14.09 9.51
CA GLY A 123 1.29 -14.42 10.37
C GLY A 123 -0.07 -14.05 9.80
N PHE A 124 -0.16 -13.51 8.59
CA PHE A 124 -1.42 -13.27 7.90
C PHE A 124 -2.17 -14.58 7.64
N VAL A 125 -3.49 -14.50 7.71
CA VAL A 125 -4.38 -15.64 7.44
C VAL A 125 -5.37 -15.31 6.32
N ASN A 126 -5.99 -16.32 5.74
CA ASN A 126 -7.07 -16.13 4.76
C ASN A 126 -8.35 -15.71 5.50
N GLY A 127 -8.50 -14.41 5.71
CA GLY A 127 -9.70 -13.84 6.30
C GLY A 127 -10.87 -13.80 5.30
N THR A 128 -12.08 -13.65 5.81
CA THR A 128 -13.30 -13.79 5.00
C THR A 128 -14.11 -12.51 4.86
N VAL A 129 -13.86 -11.49 5.69
CA VAL A 129 -14.62 -10.24 5.65
C VAL A 129 -13.94 -9.27 4.68
N ILE A 130 -14.65 -8.99 3.58
CA ILE A 130 -14.19 -8.12 2.48
C ILE A 130 -14.70 -6.70 2.73
N PRO A 131 -13.89 -5.64 2.55
CA PRO A 131 -14.39 -4.28 2.58
C PRO A 131 -15.37 -4.04 1.42
N ILE A 132 -16.45 -3.30 1.68
CA ILE A 132 -17.47 -2.98 0.67
C ILE A 132 -17.14 -1.72 -0.14
N SER A 133 -16.32 -0.85 0.43
CA SER A 133 -15.81 0.35 -0.24
C SER A 133 -14.49 0.81 0.35
N VAL A 134 -13.74 1.54 -0.45
CA VAL A 134 -12.54 2.26 -0.05
C VAL A 134 -12.71 3.73 -0.33
N ASP A 135 -12.10 4.59 0.47
CA ASP A 135 -12.13 6.03 0.27
C ASP A 135 -10.80 6.67 0.68
N ARG A 136 -10.56 7.86 0.15
CA ARG A 136 -9.41 8.67 0.48
C ARG A 136 -9.86 10.08 0.86
N SER A 137 -9.34 10.61 1.97
CA SER A 137 -9.65 11.98 2.39
C SER A 137 -9.29 13.02 1.32
N GLY A 138 -9.95 14.19 1.35
CA GLY A 138 -9.70 15.27 0.39
C GLY A 138 -8.27 15.81 0.42
N SER A 139 -7.57 15.71 1.56
CA SER A 139 -6.13 16.00 1.68
C SER A 139 -5.23 14.89 1.12
N GLY A 140 -5.79 13.71 0.84
CA GLY A 140 -5.04 12.51 0.48
C GLY A 140 -4.33 11.82 1.65
N ASP A 141 -4.56 12.29 2.87
CA ASP A 141 -3.88 11.82 4.08
C ASP A 141 -4.36 10.46 4.55
N SER A 142 -5.69 10.30 4.69
CA SER A 142 -6.28 9.10 5.24
C SER A 142 -6.89 8.23 4.15
N ILE A 143 -6.68 6.93 4.25
CA ILE A 143 -7.27 5.90 3.41
C ILE A 143 -8.15 5.01 4.27
N GLY A 144 -9.42 4.87 3.89
CA GLY A 144 -10.43 4.13 4.62
C GLY A 144 -10.87 2.86 3.93
N PHE A 145 -11.10 1.82 4.73
CA PHE A 145 -11.77 0.58 4.32
C PHE A 145 -13.07 0.48 5.11
N SER A 146 -14.21 0.54 4.42
CA SER A 146 -15.53 0.45 5.03
C SER A 146 -16.12 -0.94 4.84
N PHE A 147 -16.67 -1.48 5.93
CA PHE A 147 -17.35 -2.77 5.98
C PHE A 147 -18.86 -2.61 6.20
N THR A 148 -19.34 -1.39 6.42
CA THR A 148 -20.76 -1.06 6.60
C THR A 148 -21.17 0.04 5.63
N PRO A 149 -22.47 0.21 5.29
CA PRO A 149 -23.59 -0.70 5.50
C PRO A 149 -23.59 -1.88 4.51
N PRO A 150 -24.23 -3.03 4.78
CA PRO A 150 -25.00 -3.34 5.98
C PRO A 150 -24.10 -3.78 7.15
N ILE A 151 -24.62 -3.73 8.39
CA ILE A 151 -23.87 -4.16 9.57
C ILE A 151 -23.44 -5.64 9.50
N SER A 152 -24.16 -6.47 8.78
CA SER A 152 -23.79 -7.88 8.53
C SER A 152 -22.49 -8.05 7.75
N ALA A 153 -22.02 -7.01 7.05
CA ALA A 153 -20.74 -7.01 6.33
C ALA A 153 -19.58 -6.52 7.21
N ALA A 154 -19.84 -6.00 8.41
CA ALA A 154 -18.81 -5.60 9.37
C ALA A 154 -17.94 -6.79 9.81
N ILE A 155 -16.78 -6.51 10.38
CA ILE A 155 -15.95 -7.55 11.01
C ILE A 155 -16.62 -7.89 12.36
N ASN A 156 -17.57 -8.83 12.31
CA ASN A 156 -18.34 -9.25 13.48
C ASN A 156 -17.47 -10.03 14.48
N PRO A 157 -17.93 -10.21 15.74
CA PRO A 157 -17.24 -11.03 16.72
C PRO A 157 -16.88 -12.42 16.18
N GLY A 158 -15.61 -12.83 16.33
CA GLY A 158 -15.05 -14.08 15.83
C GLY A 158 -14.60 -14.04 14.36
N GLN A 159 -14.70 -12.91 13.67
CA GLN A 159 -14.33 -12.78 12.26
C GLN A 159 -12.98 -12.07 12.07
N THR A 160 -12.37 -12.36 10.92
CA THR A 160 -11.12 -11.73 10.46
C THR A 160 -11.34 -11.13 9.08
N SER A 161 -10.87 -9.88 8.88
CA SER A 161 -10.87 -9.25 7.56
C SER A 161 -9.99 -10.03 6.57
N THR A 162 -10.26 -9.92 5.27
CA THR A 162 -9.23 -10.15 4.26
C THR A 162 -8.02 -9.29 4.57
N VAL A 163 -6.87 -9.54 3.96
CA VAL A 163 -5.74 -8.61 4.07
C VAL A 163 -6.07 -7.39 3.23
N LEU A 164 -6.10 -6.23 3.88
CA LEU A 164 -6.34 -4.92 3.28
C LEU A 164 -5.01 -4.41 2.73
N VAL A 165 -5.02 -3.88 1.51
CA VAL A 165 -3.80 -3.56 0.77
C VAL A 165 -3.85 -2.11 0.31
N ILE A 166 -2.75 -1.40 0.49
CA ILE A 166 -2.49 -0.09 -0.11
C ILE A 166 -1.16 -0.19 -0.85
N GLU A 167 -1.21 -0.34 -2.16
CA GLU A 167 -0.04 -0.17 -3.01
C GLU A 167 0.26 1.32 -3.17
N THR A 168 1.54 1.68 -3.16
CA THR A 168 1.97 3.09 -3.24
C THR A 168 3.18 3.25 -4.14
N ASN A 169 3.46 4.48 -4.57
CA ASN A 169 4.74 4.87 -5.16
C ASN A 169 5.81 5.25 -4.11
N ALA A 170 5.62 4.89 -2.85
CA ALA A 170 6.61 5.12 -1.81
C ALA A 170 7.74 4.11 -1.92
N THR A 171 8.97 4.56 -1.66
CA THR A 171 10.18 3.73 -1.59
C THR A 171 10.74 3.60 -0.16
N ASN A 172 10.16 4.34 0.78
CA ASN A 172 10.54 4.32 2.19
C ASN A 172 9.30 4.33 3.10
N PHE A 173 9.46 3.84 4.31
CA PHE A 173 8.42 3.81 5.32
C PHE A 173 8.97 4.18 6.70
N THR A 174 8.07 4.50 7.61
CA THR A 174 8.35 4.77 9.02
C THR A 174 7.25 4.18 9.89
N SER A 175 7.43 4.24 11.21
CA SER A 175 6.36 3.90 12.15
C SER A 175 5.23 4.91 12.04
N GLY A 176 4.00 4.42 12.08
CA GLY A 176 2.77 5.20 11.96
C GLY A 176 1.64 4.59 12.78
N PHE A 177 0.41 4.89 12.37
CA PHE A 177 -0.79 4.48 13.09
C PHE A 177 -1.87 3.96 12.14
N TYR A 178 -2.70 3.09 12.70
CA TYR A 178 -3.88 2.52 12.05
C TYR A 178 -5.07 2.59 13.01
N ASN A 179 -6.23 2.96 12.51
CA ASN A 179 -7.42 3.14 13.34
C ASN A 179 -8.48 2.10 13.02
N LEU A 180 -9.12 1.60 14.09
CA LEU A 180 -10.31 0.74 14.04
C LEU A 180 -11.48 1.56 14.56
N ILE A 181 -12.59 1.56 13.83
CA ILE A 181 -13.71 2.48 14.06
C ILE A 181 -15.02 1.70 14.14
N ASP A 182 -15.72 1.91 15.28
CA ASP A 182 -17.11 1.53 15.48
C ASP A 182 -17.71 2.41 16.58
N GLY A 183 -18.38 3.49 16.20
CA GLY A 183 -18.91 4.50 17.14
C GLY A 183 -17.87 5.23 17.97
N GLY A 184 -16.64 4.75 17.99
CA GLY A 184 -15.44 5.32 18.59
C GLY A 184 -14.22 4.94 17.76
N VAL A 185 -13.03 5.44 18.13
CA VAL A 185 -11.78 5.16 17.44
C VAL A 185 -10.80 4.48 18.40
N THR A 186 -10.23 3.37 17.96
CA THR A 186 -9.09 2.72 18.61
C THR A 186 -7.89 2.83 17.68
N THR A 187 -6.81 3.43 18.15
CA THR A 187 -5.57 3.61 17.37
C THR A 187 -4.55 2.57 17.80
N VAL A 188 -3.95 1.91 16.82
CA VAL A 188 -2.86 0.93 17.00
C VAL A 188 -1.63 1.37 16.22
N ALA A 189 -0.46 0.88 16.64
CA ALA A 189 0.78 1.13 15.94
C ALA A 189 0.78 0.40 14.58
N ALA A 190 1.34 1.04 13.57
CA ALA A 190 1.41 0.51 12.21
C ALA A 190 2.64 1.07 11.48
N PHE A 191 2.64 0.96 10.15
CA PHE A 191 3.60 1.60 9.26
C PHE A 191 2.88 2.57 8.34
N GLU A 192 3.61 3.62 7.93
CA GLU A 192 3.15 4.65 7.01
C GLU A 192 4.25 4.96 5.99
N PRO A 193 3.91 5.45 4.77
CA PRO A 193 4.90 5.85 3.79
C PRO A 193 5.70 7.06 4.29
N ALA A 194 6.99 7.07 3.97
CA ALA A 194 7.89 8.18 4.27
C ALA A 194 8.50 8.72 2.98
N ALA A 195 8.66 10.04 2.89
CA ALA A 195 9.37 10.66 1.78
C ALA A 195 10.81 10.11 1.70
N ALA A 196 11.30 9.93 0.48
CA ALA A 196 12.70 9.57 0.29
C ALA A 196 13.58 10.58 1.02
N ARG A 197 14.46 10.10 1.90
CA ARG A 197 15.46 10.99 2.52
C ARG A 197 16.39 11.49 1.42
N VAL A 198 16.28 12.75 1.07
CA VAL A 198 17.29 13.41 0.22
C VAL A 198 18.56 13.48 1.06
N PRO A 199 19.67 12.82 0.67
CA PRO A 199 20.92 12.98 1.38
C PRO A 199 21.30 14.47 1.43
N GLU A 200 21.59 15.00 2.59
CA GLU A 200 21.95 16.43 2.78
C GLU A 200 23.24 16.87 2.04
N GLY A 201 23.85 15.95 1.29
CA GLY A 201 25.04 16.21 0.47
C GLY A 201 24.89 17.30 -0.59
N SER A 202 23.66 17.63 -1.02
CA SER A 202 23.43 18.66 -2.04
C SER A 202 23.59 20.09 -1.50
N ALA A 203 23.30 20.34 -0.21
CA ALA A 203 23.46 21.65 0.41
C ALA A 203 24.95 21.98 0.62
N LEU A 204 25.76 21.02 1.06
CA LEU A 204 27.20 21.18 1.22
C LEU A 204 27.93 21.35 -0.12
N SER A 205 27.50 20.64 -1.16
CA SER A 205 28.08 20.83 -2.51
C SER A 205 27.73 22.20 -3.13
N MET A 206 26.54 22.73 -2.89
CA MET A 206 26.17 24.10 -3.32
C MET A 206 26.98 25.17 -2.57
N LEU A 207 27.22 24.99 -1.25
CA LEU A 207 28.09 25.89 -0.50
C LEU A 207 29.55 25.87 -1.01
N GLY A 208 30.05 24.67 -1.35
CA GLY A 208 31.38 24.48 -1.91
C GLY A 208 31.58 25.21 -3.25
N ILE A 209 30.62 25.10 -4.15
CA ILE A 209 30.66 25.75 -5.49
C ILE A 209 30.54 27.26 -5.36
N SER A 210 29.69 27.76 -4.45
CA SER A 210 29.55 29.20 -4.19
C SER A 210 30.81 29.80 -3.58
N GLY A 211 31.50 29.08 -2.69
CA GLY A 211 32.77 29.51 -2.09
C GLY A 211 33.90 29.62 -3.11
N ILE A 212 34.01 28.67 -4.05
CA ILE A 212 35.00 28.70 -5.11
C ILE A 212 34.78 29.86 -6.10
N ALA A 213 33.52 30.18 -6.42
CA ALA A 213 33.20 31.32 -7.29
C ALA A 213 33.56 32.67 -6.67
N VAL A 214 33.34 32.82 -5.35
CA VAL A 214 33.72 34.06 -4.63
C VAL A 214 35.23 34.21 -4.54
N LEU A 215 35.98 33.17 -4.25
CA LEU A 215 37.46 33.18 -4.23
C LEU A 215 38.05 33.47 -5.61
N GLY A 216 37.48 32.95 -6.69
CA GLY A 216 37.88 33.26 -8.07
C GLY A 216 37.66 34.73 -8.48
N ALA A 217 36.55 35.32 -8.02
CA ALA A 217 36.25 36.75 -8.27
C ALA A 217 37.17 37.71 -7.49
N MET A 218 37.55 37.35 -6.24
CA MET A 218 38.49 38.11 -5.45
C MET A 218 39.90 38.12 -6.04
N LYS A 219 40.41 37.01 -6.58
CA LYS A 219 41.73 36.91 -7.21
C LYS A 219 41.86 37.82 -8.43
N ARG A 220 40.82 38.09 -9.18
CA ARG A 220 40.82 39.01 -10.34
C ARG A 220 40.93 40.48 -9.96
N LYS A 221 40.55 40.89 -8.75
CA LYS A 221 40.65 42.29 -8.27
C LYS A 221 42.03 42.67 -7.76
N PHE A 222 42.92 41.71 -7.47
CA PHE A 222 44.27 41.97 -6.93
C PHE A 222 45.36 41.84 -8.00
N VAL A 223 45.06 41.64 -9.28
CA VAL A 223 46.03 41.47 -10.38
C VAL A 223 45.84 42.53 -11.47
N SER A 224 45.06 43.60 -11.21
CA SER A 224 44.90 44.75 -12.11
C SER A 224 45.49 46.00 -11.49
#